data_d84c21ee3ff078d45a0754e342c375a2
#
_entry.id   d84c21ee3ff078d45a0754e342c375a2
#
_cell.length_a   1.000
_cell.length_b   1.000
_cell.length_c   1.000
_cell.angle_alpha   90.00
_cell.angle_beta   90.00
_cell.angle_gamma   90.00
#
_symmetry.space_group_name_H-M   'P 1'
#
loop_
_entity.id
_entity.type
_entity.pdbx_description
1 polymer ?
#
loop_
_entity_poly.entity_id
_entity_poly.type
_entity_poly.pdbx_seq_one_letter_code
_entity_poly.pdbx_strand_id
1 'polypeptide(L)'
;MKSMSLLKTLNKSQKEAVKHSDGPVLVLGGAGCGKTCTLENRIAYLVKDGGINPENILTITFTNKEANKVRENLRELGIKKADDVNIMTAMQLGVSILRENIEEIGFTSNFTLYDYEDKKKTVKECMAALNINEQKIAPKTIIDYISDMKNNYILVDDAKDMAQDNNAK
;
A
#
# COMPACT_ATOMS: atom_id res chain seq x y z
N MET A 1 -15.17 18.54 -26.48
CA MET A 1 -15.52 17.38 -27.34
C MET A 1 -14.61 16.13 -27.19
N LYS A 2 -13.87 15.93 -26.07
CA LYS A 2 -12.91 14.81 -25.90
C LYS A 2 -13.38 13.66 -24.98
N SER A 3 -14.41 13.85 -24.15
CA SER A 3 -14.87 12.86 -23.16
C SER A 3 -15.64 11.68 -23.77
N MET A 4 -16.34 11.87 -24.86
CA MET A 4 -17.09 10.80 -25.52
C MET A 4 -16.25 9.60 -26.00
N SER A 5 -14.94 9.77 -26.16
CA SER A 5 -14.03 8.71 -26.58
C SER A 5 -13.73 7.72 -25.42
N LEU A 6 -13.47 8.21 -24.23
CA LEU A 6 -13.11 7.39 -23.06
C LEU A 6 -14.27 6.48 -22.61
N LEU A 7 -15.50 6.94 -22.73
CA LEU A 7 -16.68 6.21 -22.24
C LEU A 7 -17.29 5.25 -23.27
N LYS A 8 -16.86 5.26 -24.54
CA LYS A 8 -17.50 4.48 -25.61
C LYS A 8 -17.45 2.97 -25.37
N THR A 9 -16.36 2.47 -24.84
CA THR A 9 -16.12 1.02 -24.63
C THR A 9 -16.70 0.50 -23.31
N LEU A 10 -17.14 1.39 -22.42
CA LEU A 10 -17.65 1.04 -21.11
C LEU A 10 -19.13 0.73 -21.13
N ASN A 11 -19.57 -0.24 -20.33
CA ASN A 11 -20.97 -0.51 -20.08
C ASN A 11 -21.61 0.56 -19.17
N LYS A 12 -22.92 0.46 -18.91
CA LYS A 12 -23.66 1.46 -18.13
C LYS A 12 -23.10 1.62 -16.71
N SER A 13 -22.93 0.53 -15.97
CA SER A 13 -22.43 0.57 -14.58
C SER A 13 -20.99 1.08 -14.49
N GLN A 14 -20.15 0.71 -15.45
CA GLN A 14 -18.78 1.23 -15.53
C GLN A 14 -18.77 2.75 -15.78
N LYS A 15 -19.66 3.23 -16.66
CA LYS A 15 -19.81 4.68 -16.91
C LYS A 15 -20.27 5.44 -15.68
N GLU A 16 -21.19 4.87 -14.91
CA GLU A 16 -21.65 5.44 -13.65
C GLU A 16 -20.50 5.53 -12.65
N ALA A 17 -19.72 4.46 -12.45
CA ALA A 17 -18.55 4.44 -11.58
C ALA A 17 -17.47 5.44 -12.01
N VAL A 18 -17.22 5.57 -13.32
CA VAL A 18 -16.23 6.51 -13.86
C VAL A 18 -16.62 7.96 -13.62
N LYS A 19 -17.91 8.28 -13.75
CA LYS A 19 -18.42 9.65 -13.63
C LYS A 19 -18.74 10.08 -12.20
N HIS A 20 -18.79 9.14 -11.26
CA HIS A 20 -19.12 9.47 -9.87
C HIS A 20 -18.11 10.46 -9.30
N SER A 21 -18.54 11.65 -8.93
CA SER A 21 -17.67 12.76 -8.52
C SER A 21 -17.55 12.90 -7.01
N ASP A 22 -18.60 12.61 -6.27
CA ASP A 22 -18.72 12.97 -4.87
C ASP A 22 -18.87 11.75 -3.94
N GLY A 23 -18.06 11.75 -2.87
CA GLY A 23 -18.11 10.73 -1.84
C GLY A 23 -17.53 9.38 -2.25
N PRO A 24 -17.56 8.41 -1.31
CA PRO A 24 -17.02 7.07 -1.53
C PRO A 24 -17.86 6.28 -2.53
N VAL A 25 -17.20 5.50 -3.40
CA VAL A 25 -17.85 4.57 -4.32
C VAL A 25 -17.22 3.19 -4.22
N LEU A 26 -18.04 2.16 -4.06
CA LEU A 26 -17.62 0.76 -4.08
C LEU A 26 -18.04 0.11 -5.40
N VAL A 27 -17.06 -0.41 -6.15
CA VAL A 27 -17.28 -1.13 -7.41
C VAL A 27 -17.04 -2.61 -7.18
N LEU A 28 -18.10 -3.40 -7.20
CA LEU A 28 -18.05 -4.86 -7.07
C LEU A 28 -18.10 -5.52 -8.45
N GLY A 29 -17.28 -6.53 -8.64
CA GLY A 29 -17.27 -7.30 -9.88
C GLY A 29 -16.36 -8.52 -9.80
N GLY A 30 -16.72 -9.56 -10.54
CA GLY A 30 -15.95 -10.80 -10.65
C GLY A 30 -14.60 -10.62 -11.34
N ALA A 31 -13.82 -11.69 -11.44
CA ALA A 31 -12.59 -11.70 -12.24
C ALA A 31 -12.92 -11.42 -13.71
N GLY A 32 -12.08 -10.64 -14.39
CA GLY A 32 -12.24 -10.33 -15.82
C GLY A 32 -13.37 -9.35 -16.19
N CYS A 33 -14.14 -8.84 -15.23
CA CYS A 33 -15.27 -7.92 -15.51
C CYS A 33 -14.85 -6.47 -15.82
N GLY A 34 -13.56 -6.18 -15.95
CA GLY A 34 -13.04 -4.87 -16.33
C GLY A 34 -12.89 -3.86 -15.19
N LYS A 35 -12.73 -4.30 -13.94
CA LYS A 35 -12.49 -3.40 -12.78
C LYS A 35 -11.31 -2.46 -13.02
N THR A 36 -10.17 -3.00 -13.46
CA THR A 36 -8.96 -2.21 -13.76
C THR A 36 -9.21 -1.21 -14.88
N CYS A 37 -9.88 -1.64 -15.95
CA CYS A 37 -10.26 -0.74 -17.03
C CYS A 37 -11.20 0.39 -16.54
N THR A 38 -12.12 0.10 -15.64
CA THR A 38 -12.98 1.11 -15.01
C THR A 38 -12.17 2.11 -14.20
N LEU A 39 -11.20 1.64 -13.41
CA LEU A 39 -10.29 2.48 -12.63
C LEU A 39 -9.47 3.40 -13.54
N GLU A 40 -8.85 2.86 -14.57
CA GLU A 40 -8.04 3.62 -15.54
C GLU A 40 -8.85 4.70 -16.25
N ASN A 41 -10.06 4.37 -16.70
CA ASN A 41 -10.97 5.34 -17.31
C ASN A 41 -11.46 6.38 -16.30
N ARG A 42 -11.63 6.03 -15.02
CA ARG A 42 -11.96 6.99 -13.97
C ARG A 42 -10.85 8.00 -13.76
N ILE A 43 -9.60 7.55 -13.64
CA ILE A 43 -8.43 8.44 -13.53
C ILE A 43 -8.37 9.36 -14.75
N ALA A 44 -8.49 8.79 -15.94
CA ALA A 44 -8.48 9.57 -17.18
C ALA A 44 -9.59 10.60 -17.25
N TYR A 45 -10.80 10.26 -16.78
CA TYR A 45 -11.94 11.16 -16.70
C TYR A 45 -11.71 12.29 -15.70
N LEU A 46 -11.21 11.98 -14.49
CA LEU A 46 -10.89 12.97 -13.47
C LEU A 46 -9.90 14.02 -13.97
N VAL A 47 -8.87 13.57 -14.70
CA VAL A 47 -7.85 14.47 -15.27
C VAL A 47 -8.40 15.27 -16.45
N LYS A 48 -9.09 14.65 -17.41
CA LYS A 48 -9.47 15.30 -18.69
C LYS A 48 -10.72 16.13 -18.60
N ASP A 49 -11.70 15.65 -17.85
CA ASP A 49 -13.05 16.25 -17.77
C ASP A 49 -13.26 16.90 -16.40
N GLY A 50 -12.74 16.32 -15.33
CA GLY A 50 -12.80 16.88 -13.98
C GLY A 50 -11.77 17.97 -13.72
N GLY A 51 -10.76 18.12 -14.57
CA GLY A 51 -9.71 19.12 -14.41
C GLY A 51 -8.82 18.91 -13.18
N ILE A 52 -8.83 17.70 -12.61
CA ILE A 52 -8.01 17.39 -11.43
C ILE A 52 -6.56 17.24 -11.84
N ASN A 53 -5.66 17.92 -11.09
CA ASN A 53 -4.24 17.77 -11.32
C ASN A 53 -3.83 16.30 -11.05
N PRO A 54 -3.13 15.62 -11.98
CA PRO A 54 -2.64 14.25 -11.80
C PRO A 54 -1.93 14.00 -10.47
N GLU A 55 -1.14 14.92 -9.99
CA GLU A 55 -0.42 14.84 -8.70
C GLU A 55 -1.36 14.68 -7.49
N ASN A 56 -2.61 15.12 -7.60
CA ASN A 56 -3.62 15.02 -6.56
C ASN A 56 -4.43 13.71 -6.61
N ILE A 57 -4.07 12.78 -7.50
CA ILE A 57 -4.70 11.48 -7.63
C ILE A 57 -3.77 10.41 -7.07
N LEU A 58 -4.22 9.72 -6.02
CA LEU A 58 -3.55 8.55 -5.49
C LEU A 58 -4.28 7.27 -5.92
N THR A 59 -3.54 6.34 -6.50
CA THR A 59 -4.05 5.02 -6.90
C THR A 59 -3.21 3.93 -6.24
N ILE A 60 -3.85 3.07 -5.45
CA ILE A 60 -3.18 1.96 -4.77
C ILE A 60 -3.47 0.66 -5.50
N THR A 61 -2.42 -0.11 -5.76
CA THR A 61 -2.46 -1.44 -6.37
C THR A 61 -1.81 -2.48 -5.45
N PHE A 62 -2.02 -3.76 -5.75
CA PHE A 62 -1.39 -4.84 -4.96
C PHE A 62 0.07 -5.08 -5.37
N THR A 63 0.41 -4.88 -6.63
CA THR A 63 1.74 -5.18 -7.16
C THR A 63 2.33 -4.04 -7.98
N ASN A 64 3.65 -3.95 -8.00
CA ASN A 64 4.38 -2.99 -8.85
C ASN A 64 4.08 -3.21 -10.34
N LYS A 65 3.86 -4.46 -10.75
CA LYS A 65 3.49 -4.81 -12.13
C LYS A 65 2.15 -4.18 -12.52
N GLU A 66 1.15 -4.26 -11.63
CA GLU A 66 -0.16 -3.62 -11.87
C GLU A 66 -0.03 -2.10 -11.89
N ALA A 67 0.72 -1.51 -10.96
CA ALA A 67 0.96 -0.07 -10.95
C ALA A 67 1.56 0.44 -12.27
N ASN A 68 2.58 -0.28 -12.79
CA ASN A 68 3.19 0.07 -14.06
C ASN A 68 2.21 -0.10 -15.24
N LYS A 69 1.42 -1.17 -15.25
CA LYS A 69 0.42 -1.39 -16.30
C LYS A 69 -0.65 -0.30 -16.32
N VAL A 70 -1.14 0.12 -15.16
CA VAL A 70 -2.11 1.24 -15.07
C VAL A 70 -1.47 2.52 -15.64
N ARG A 71 -0.22 2.80 -15.33
CA ARG A 71 0.49 3.98 -15.85
C ARG A 71 0.65 3.93 -17.38
N GLU A 72 0.99 2.76 -17.95
CA GLU A 72 1.06 2.56 -19.39
C GLU A 72 -0.31 2.80 -20.05
N ASN A 73 -1.36 2.20 -19.51
CA ASN A 73 -2.72 2.36 -20.03
C ASN A 73 -3.21 3.81 -19.96
N LEU A 74 -2.82 4.58 -18.94
CA LEU A 74 -3.13 6.01 -18.87
C LEU A 74 -2.44 6.81 -19.99
N ARG A 75 -1.21 6.45 -20.36
CA ARG A 75 -0.52 7.06 -21.51
C ARG A 75 -1.25 6.73 -22.81
N GLU A 76 -1.69 5.47 -23.01
CA GLU A 76 -2.50 5.06 -24.17
C GLU A 76 -3.84 5.79 -24.24
N LEU A 77 -4.47 6.03 -23.08
CA LEU A 77 -5.66 6.86 -22.97
C LEU A 77 -5.39 8.36 -23.23
N GLY A 78 -4.14 8.72 -23.52
CA GLY A 78 -3.72 10.08 -23.88
C GLY A 78 -3.63 11.05 -22.71
N ILE A 79 -3.30 10.56 -21.52
CA ILE A 79 -2.94 11.38 -20.38
C ILE A 79 -1.48 11.79 -20.51
N LYS A 80 -1.24 13.04 -20.87
CA LYS A 80 0.13 13.55 -21.13
C LYS A 80 1.03 13.51 -19.89
N LYS A 81 0.43 13.66 -18.71
CA LYS A 81 1.08 13.66 -17.40
C LYS A 81 0.71 12.37 -16.61
N ALA A 82 0.70 11.22 -17.26
CA ALA A 82 0.38 9.94 -16.60
C ALA A 82 1.39 9.58 -15.50
N ASP A 83 2.63 10.06 -15.64
CA ASP A 83 3.69 9.83 -14.67
C ASP A 83 3.54 10.65 -13.39
N ASP A 84 2.80 11.76 -13.46
CA ASP A 84 2.52 12.63 -12.30
C ASP A 84 1.37 12.05 -11.44
N VAL A 85 0.64 11.05 -11.92
CA VAL A 85 -0.36 10.34 -11.10
C VAL A 85 0.36 9.44 -10.09
N ASN A 86 0.03 9.58 -8.81
CA ASN A 86 0.61 8.76 -7.75
C ASN A 86 0.03 7.34 -7.80
N ILE A 87 0.64 6.45 -8.58
CA ILE A 87 0.24 5.04 -8.70
C ILE A 87 1.30 4.17 -8.04
N MET A 88 0.94 3.50 -6.95
CA MET A 88 1.89 2.74 -6.15
C MET A 88 1.22 1.62 -5.35
N THR A 89 2.00 0.77 -4.72
CA THR A 89 1.48 -0.20 -3.75
C THR A 89 1.29 0.46 -2.38
N ALA A 90 0.47 -0.15 -1.51
CA ALA A 90 0.31 0.32 -0.14
C ALA A 90 1.65 0.36 0.64
N MET A 91 2.55 -0.60 0.35
CA MET A 91 3.89 -0.62 0.93
C MET A 91 4.72 0.61 0.48
N GLN A 92 4.69 0.93 -0.80
CA GLN A 92 5.41 2.11 -1.32
C GLN A 92 4.84 3.41 -0.75
N LEU A 93 3.52 3.51 -0.59
CA LEU A 93 2.89 4.66 0.06
C LEU A 93 3.37 4.79 1.52
N GLY A 94 3.41 3.69 2.27
CA GLY A 94 3.94 3.69 3.65
C GLY A 94 5.39 4.17 3.72
N VAL A 95 6.23 3.71 2.80
CA VAL A 95 7.63 4.15 2.71
C VAL A 95 7.73 5.64 2.37
N SER A 96 6.90 6.14 1.45
CA SER A 96 6.85 7.55 1.08
C SER A 96 6.49 8.43 2.29
N ILE A 97 5.42 8.06 3.01
CA ILE A 97 4.98 8.77 4.21
C ILE A 97 6.09 8.78 5.29
N LEU A 98 6.75 7.62 5.51
CA LEU A 98 7.83 7.53 6.48
C LEU A 98 9.04 8.40 6.08
N ARG A 99 9.41 8.43 4.81
CA ARG A 99 10.54 9.27 4.34
C ARG A 99 10.30 10.76 4.56
N GLU A 100 9.07 11.20 4.47
CA GLU A 100 8.69 12.60 4.64
C GLU A 100 8.51 13.00 6.12
N ASN A 101 8.12 12.06 6.98
CA ASN A 101 7.65 12.38 8.34
C ASN A 101 8.33 11.58 9.45
N ILE A 102 9.35 10.78 9.17
CA ILE A 102 9.92 9.84 10.15
C ILE A 102 10.56 10.55 11.35
N GLU A 103 11.01 11.78 11.18
CA GLU A 103 11.62 12.59 12.24
C GLU A 103 10.59 12.97 13.32
N GLU A 104 9.31 13.08 12.96
CA GLU A 104 8.20 13.33 13.89
C GLU A 104 8.01 12.20 14.92
N ILE A 105 8.46 11.01 14.60
CA ILE A 105 8.40 9.84 15.49
C ILE A 105 9.78 9.47 16.08
N GLY A 106 10.76 10.38 16.01
CA GLY A 106 12.06 10.27 16.67
C GLY A 106 13.09 9.43 15.95
N PHE A 107 12.90 9.12 14.67
CA PHE A 107 13.89 8.43 13.84
C PHE A 107 14.54 9.38 12.84
N THR A 108 15.63 8.95 12.23
CA THR A 108 16.29 9.71 11.17
C THR A 108 15.76 9.32 9.79
N SER A 109 15.75 10.24 8.84
CA SER A 109 15.32 10.01 7.46
C SER A 109 16.19 8.97 6.71
N ASN A 110 17.39 8.68 7.23
CA ASN A 110 18.31 7.69 6.67
C ASN A 110 18.07 6.26 7.25
N PHE A 111 16.85 5.78 7.18
CA PHE A 111 16.50 4.42 7.63
C PHE A 111 16.63 3.38 6.52
N THR A 112 16.92 2.15 6.91
CA THR A 112 16.98 0.98 6.02
C THR A 112 15.68 0.17 6.11
N LEU A 113 15.17 -0.26 4.96
CA LEU A 113 14.06 -1.19 4.90
C LEU A 113 14.58 -2.61 4.98
N TYR A 114 14.19 -3.31 6.04
CA TYR A 114 14.53 -4.72 6.22
C TYR A 114 13.56 -5.61 5.45
N ASP A 115 14.10 -6.53 4.65
CA ASP A 115 13.33 -7.64 4.11
C ASP A 115 13.19 -8.78 5.16
N TYR A 116 12.63 -9.91 4.74
CA TYR A 116 12.42 -11.04 5.66
C TYR A 116 13.75 -11.67 6.14
N GLU A 117 14.73 -11.77 5.26
CA GLU A 117 16.02 -12.36 5.62
C GLU A 117 16.82 -11.42 6.54
N ASP A 118 16.74 -10.11 6.34
CA ASP A 118 17.32 -9.11 7.25
C ASP A 118 16.69 -9.20 8.65
N LYS A 119 15.36 -9.27 8.73
CA LYS A 119 14.63 -9.46 10.01
C LYS A 119 15.07 -10.74 10.72
N LYS A 120 15.16 -11.84 9.97
CA LYS A 120 15.55 -13.15 10.49
C LYS A 120 16.98 -13.16 11.01
N LYS A 121 17.90 -12.52 10.28
CA LYS A 121 19.30 -12.36 10.70
C LYS A 121 19.39 -11.57 12.00
N THR A 122 18.73 -10.40 12.07
CA THR A 122 18.73 -9.56 13.27
C THR A 122 18.13 -10.30 14.47
N VAL A 123 17.02 -11.02 14.29
CA VAL A 123 16.41 -11.81 15.37
C VAL A 123 17.35 -12.91 15.85
N LYS A 124 18.04 -13.62 14.96
CA LYS A 124 19.03 -14.64 15.35
C LYS A 124 20.20 -14.05 16.13
N GLU A 125 20.71 -12.90 15.72
CA GLU A 125 21.78 -12.19 16.45
C GLU A 125 21.30 -11.81 17.87
N CYS A 126 20.09 -11.30 18.01
CA CYS A 126 19.50 -11.01 19.32
C CYS A 126 19.30 -12.28 20.16
N MET A 127 18.81 -13.37 19.57
CA MET A 127 18.64 -14.66 20.25
C MET A 127 19.99 -15.20 20.77
N ALA A 128 21.03 -15.13 19.96
CA ALA A 128 22.39 -15.54 20.36
C ALA A 128 22.89 -14.69 21.53
N ALA A 129 22.74 -13.37 21.47
CA ALA A 129 23.13 -12.45 22.54
C ALA A 129 22.39 -12.71 23.87
N LEU A 130 21.14 -13.17 23.79
CA LEU A 130 20.28 -13.51 24.94
C LEU A 130 20.37 -14.98 25.36
N ASN A 131 21.23 -15.78 24.72
CA ASN A 131 21.36 -17.23 24.93
C ASN A 131 20.05 -18.02 24.73
N ILE A 132 19.18 -17.56 23.81
CA ILE A 132 17.95 -18.24 23.45
C ILE A 132 18.24 -19.31 22.40
N ASN A 133 17.86 -20.56 22.71
CA ASN A 133 18.08 -21.70 21.81
C ASN A 133 17.04 -21.69 20.67
N GLU A 134 17.52 -21.61 19.41
CA GLU A 134 16.68 -21.64 18.20
C GLU A 134 15.87 -22.95 18.05
N GLN A 135 16.31 -24.06 18.69
CA GLN A 135 15.57 -25.33 18.69
C GLN A 135 14.33 -25.29 19.60
N LYS A 136 14.35 -24.42 20.62
CA LYS A 136 13.19 -24.23 21.53
C LYS A 136 12.21 -23.20 20.99
N ILE A 137 12.72 -22.11 20.44
CA ILE A 137 11.90 -21.03 19.88
C ILE A 137 12.45 -20.71 18.50
N ALA A 138 11.67 -20.94 17.47
CA ALA A 138 12.07 -20.63 16.10
C ALA A 138 12.15 -19.11 15.87
N PRO A 139 13.16 -18.60 15.16
CA PRO A 139 13.25 -17.16 14.84
C PRO A 139 11.98 -16.59 14.19
N LYS A 140 11.31 -17.39 13.36
CA LYS A 140 10.04 -17.02 12.73
C LYS A 140 8.96 -16.70 13.77
N THR A 141 8.84 -17.47 14.83
CA THR A 141 7.86 -17.23 15.89
C THR A 141 8.05 -15.86 16.54
N ILE A 142 9.29 -15.47 16.77
CA ILE A 142 9.63 -14.15 17.34
C ILE A 142 9.29 -13.04 16.34
N ILE A 143 9.62 -13.22 15.06
CA ILE A 143 9.30 -12.26 14.00
C ILE A 143 7.79 -12.05 13.88
N ASP A 144 7.03 -13.16 13.87
CA ASP A 144 5.58 -13.12 13.76
C ASP A 144 4.95 -12.43 14.98
N TYR A 145 5.45 -12.73 16.20
CA TYR A 145 5.01 -12.09 17.43
C TYR A 145 5.29 -10.57 17.43
N ILE A 146 6.50 -10.14 17.08
CA ILE A 146 6.85 -8.71 16.98
C ILE A 146 5.97 -8.02 15.94
N SER A 147 5.69 -8.66 14.82
CA SER A 147 4.83 -8.11 13.77
C SER A 147 3.39 -7.95 14.27
N ASP A 148 2.88 -8.93 15.01
CA ASP A 148 1.54 -8.88 15.59
C ASP A 148 1.42 -7.75 16.63
N MET A 149 2.39 -7.62 17.53
CA MET A 149 2.42 -6.52 18.50
C MET A 149 2.41 -5.16 17.79
N LYS A 150 3.26 -4.96 16.80
CA LYS A 150 3.31 -3.71 16.03
C LYS A 150 2.01 -3.43 15.27
N ASN A 151 1.38 -4.43 14.68
CA ASN A 151 0.12 -4.29 13.97
C ASN A 151 -1.05 -3.91 14.89
N ASN A 152 -0.96 -4.27 16.17
CA ASN A 152 -1.93 -3.91 17.20
C ASN A 152 -1.55 -2.66 17.99
N TYR A 153 -0.51 -1.91 17.57
CA TYR A 153 -0.01 -0.71 18.24
C TYR A 153 0.46 -0.95 19.69
N ILE A 154 0.88 -2.19 20.02
CA ILE A 154 1.42 -2.54 21.32
C ILE A 154 2.92 -2.20 21.34
N LEU A 155 3.31 -1.31 22.23
CA LEU A 155 4.69 -0.91 22.41
C LEU A 155 5.47 -1.96 23.21
N VAL A 156 6.81 -1.81 23.22
CA VAL A 156 7.71 -2.79 23.85
C VAL A 156 7.44 -2.90 25.36
N ASP A 157 7.14 -1.80 26.04
CA ASP A 157 6.89 -1.82 27.48
C ASP A 157 5.54 -2.46 27.81
N ASP A 158 4.49 -2.16 27.05
CA ASP A 158 3.20 -2.84 27.17
C ASP A 158 3.30 -4.35 26.93
N ALA A 159 4.10 -4.75 25.93
CA ALA A 159 4.34 -6.17 25.64
C ALA A 159 5.09 -6.89 26.79
N LYS A 160 6.00 -6.21 27.48
CA LYS A 160 6.67 -6.75 28.68
C LYS A 160 5.69 -6.96 29.83
N ASP A 161 4.81 -6.00 30.08
CA ASP A 161 3.80 -6.11 31.13
C ASP A 161 2.83 -7.26 30.87
N MET A 162 2.36 -7.40 29.62
CA MET A 162 1.54 -8.54 29.19
C MET A 162 2.27 -9.88 29.37
N ALA A 163 3.59 -9.93 29.15
CA ALA A 163 4.38 -11.15 29.34
C ALA A 163 4.54 -11.51 30.83
N GLN A 164 4.67 -10.53 31.72
CA GLN A 164 4.73 -10.77 33.17
C GLN A 164 3.42 -11.33 33.70
N ASP A 165 2.28 -10.78 33.28
CA ASP A 165 0.96 -11.26 33.68
C ASP A 165 0.69 -12.69 33.22
N ASN A 166 1.20 -13.11 32.06
CA ASN A 166 1.09 -14.48 31.57
C ASN A 166 2.01 -15.48 32.29
N ASN A 167 3.14 -15.04 32.84
CA ASN A 167 4.02 -15.88 33.66
C ASN A 167 3.58 -15.98 35.11
N ALA A 168 2.67 -15.13 35.56
CA ALA A 168 2.07 -15.18 36.91
C ALA A 168 0.87 -16.14 37.01
N LYS A 169 0.47 -16.78 35.92
CA LYS A 169 -0.54 -17.85 35.85
C LYS A 169 0.11 -19.20 35.61
#